data_8d98a8ae046e8e19908b20f47b2bc353
#
_entry.id   8d98a8ae046e8e19908b20f47b2bc353
#
_cell.length_a   1.000
_cell.length_b   1.000
_cell.length_c   1.000
_cell.angle_alpha   90.00
_cell.angle_beta   90.00
_cell.angle_gamma   90.00
#
_symmetry.space_group_name_H-M   'P 1'
#
loop_
_entity.id
_entity.type
_entity.pdbx_description
1 polymer ?
#
loop_
_entity_poly.entity_id
_entity_poly.type
_entity_poly.pdbx_seq_one_letter_code
_entity_poly.pdbx_strand_id
1 'polypeptide(L)'
;MPADVVDLIMQDHREVERLFDELKDSPEKRPGLLPVLTTLLTAHSRAEEAEVYPVAASEAGEKEEIQHSQQEHIEADQLLAKLAKTDPTSLEFDTVLQNLIDAVSHHVEEEETKVLPGMRSNLTDERRADLGEAFLASRQQHLGEQPGDMTREQLSQQASNADISGTSGLGKDALKKKVEKEAES
;
A
#
# COMPACT_ATOMS: atom_id res chain seq x y z
N MET A 1 12.61 23.09 1.09
CA MET A 1 11.28 23.10 0.49
C MET A 1 10.55 21.85 0.96
N PRO A 2 9.25 21.91 1.23
CA PRO A 2 8.48 20.70 1.54
C PRO A 2 8.68 19.67 0.42
N ALA A 3 8.75 18.39 0.78
CA ALA A 3 8.97 17.32 -0.21
C ALA A 3 7.69 17.06 -1.02
N ASP A 4 7.82 16.92 -2.33
CA ASP A 4 6.73 16.53 -3.22
C ASP A 4 6.28 15.10 -2.90
N VAL A 5 4.99 14.87 -2.73
CA VAL A 5 4.44 13.55 -2.40
C VAL A 5 4.84 12.48 -3.41
N VAL A 6 4.90 12.82 -4.70
CA VAL A 6 5.30 11.87 -5.74
C VAL A 6 6.74 11.40 -5.54
N ASP A 7 7.65 12.31 -5.19
CA ASP A 7 9.04 11.94 -4.92
C ASP A 7 9.17 11.08 -3.65
N LEU A 8 8.35 11.35 -2.62
CA LEU A 8 8.33 10.54 -1.38
C LEU A 8 7.83 9.12 -1.64
N ILE A 9 6.76 8.97 -2.39
CA ILE A 9 6.21 7.66 -2.79
C ILE A 9 7.27 6.87 -3.56
N MET A 10 7.88 7.47 -4.58
CA MET A 10 8.92 6.82 -5.37
C MET A 10 10.15 6.43 -4.54
N GLN A 11 10.51 7.20 -3.52
CA GLN A 11 11.60 6.82 -2.59
C GLN A 11 11.25 5.58 -1.78
N ASP A 12 10.02 5.50 -1.27
CA ASP A 12 9.55 4.31 -0.55
C ASP A 12 9.52 3.08 -1.47
N HIS A 13 9.09 3.22 -2.73
CA HIS A 13 9.14 2.14 -3.72
C HIS A 13 10.56 1.59 -3.90
N ARG A 14 11.55 2.46 -4.08
CA ARG A 14 12.98 2.04 -4.22
C ARG A 14 13.47 1.30 -2.96
N GLU A 15 13.06 1.73 -1.78
CA GLU A 15 13.44 1.05 -0.54
C GLU A 15 12.76 -0.32 -0.39
N VAL A 16 11.50 -0.43 -0.77
CA VAL A 16 10.78 -1.72 -0.80
C VAL A 16 11.44 -2.69 -1.78
N GLU A 17 11.77 -2.24 -2.99
CA GLU A 17 12.48 -3.05 -3.99
C GLU A 17 13.84 -3.54 -3.45
N ARG A 18 14.61 -2.65 -2.83
CA ARG A 18 15.88 -3.01 -2.20
C ARG A 18 15.72 -4.09 -1.12
N LEU A 19 14.68 -3.97 -0.28
CA LEU A 19 14.37 -4.96 0.76
C LEU A 19 13.96 -6.30 0.16
N PHE A 20 13.19 -6.31 -0.92
CA PHE A 20 12.85 -7.54 -1.64
C PHE A 20 14.09 -8.25 -2.18
N ASP A 21 15.01 -7.53 -2.81
CA ASP A 21 16.26 -8.09 -3.31
C ASP A 21 17.09 -8.71 -2.18
N GLU A 22 17.24 -8.00 -1.04
CA GLU A 22 17.96 -8.55 0.11
C GLU A 22 17.28 -9.77 0.73
N LEU A 23 15.93 -9.80 0.81
CA LEU A 23 15.19 -10.97 1.30
C LEU A 23 15.35 -12.19 0.40
N LYS A 24 15.47 -11.99 -0.91
CA LYS A 24 15.76 -13.08 -1.87
C LYS A 24 17.19 -13.59 -1.77
N ASP A 25 18.15 -12.66 -1.78
CA ASP A 25 19.56 -12.97 -1.96
C ASP A 25 20.26 -13.36 -0.65
N SER A 26 19.70 -13.01 0.52
CA SER A 26 20.30 -13.23 1.83
C SER A 26 19.30 -13.88 2.82
N PRO A 27 19.01 -15.19 2.64
CA PRO A 27 18.05 -15.89 3.50
C PRO A 27 18.36 -15.80 5.01
N GLU A 28 19.63 -15.72 5.37
CA GLU A 28 20.09 -15.60 6.76
C GLU A 28 19.71 -14.25 7.40
N LYS A 29 19.43 -13.21 6.58
CA LYS A 29 19.00 -11.89 7.06
C LYS A 29 17.48 -11.75 7.21
N ARG A 30 16.71 -12.69 6.68
CA ARG A 30 15.23 -12.65 6.67
C ARG A 30 14.60 -12.34 8.01
N PRO A 31 15.04 -12.94 9.14
CA PRO A 31 14.45 -12.64 10.45
C PRO A 31 14.58 -11.17 10.86
N GLY A 32 15.63 -10.48 10.41
CA GLY A 32 15.82 -9.05 10.68
C GLY A 32 15.15 -8.14 9.63
N LEU A 33 15.14 -8.54 8.36
CA LEU A 33 14.62 -7.73 7.25
C LEU A 33 13.10 -7.78 7.13
N LEU A 34 12.49 -8.92 7.44
CA LEU A 34 11.04 -9.08 7.30
C LEU A 34 10.23 -8.10 8.17
N PRO A 35 10.57 -7.85 9.44
CA PRO A 35 9.90 -6.80 10.22
C PRO A 35 10.08 -5.40 9.64
N VAL A 36 11.22 -5.10 9.03
CA VAL A 36 11.50 -3.81 8.39
C VAL A 36 10.60 -3.64 7.15
N LEU A 37 10.57 -4.62 6.26
CA LEU A 37 9.68 -4.61 5.09
C LEU A 37 8.22 -4.48 5.52
N THR A 38 7.80 -5.29 6.50
CA THR A 38 6.41 -5.29 6.99
C THR A 38 6.00 -3.92 7.50
N THR A 39 6.85 -3.28 8.32
CA THR A 39 6.58 -1.95 8.86
C THR A 39 6.54 -0.89 7.76
N LEU A 40 7.52 -0.89 6.86
CA LEU A 40 7.60 0.12 5.80
C LEU A 40 6.42 0.01 4.84
N LEU A 41 6.18 -1.18 4.30
CA LEU A 41 5.13 -1.39 3.29
C LEU A 41 3.73 -1.15 3.88
N THR A 42 3.46 -1.60 5.11
CA THR A 42 2.18 -1.33 5.77
C THR A 42 1.96 0.17 6.00
N ALA A 43 2.94 0.88 6.56
CA ALA A 43 2.81 2.30 6.84
C ALA A 43 2.68 3.14 5.55
N HIS A 44 3.41 2.79 4.50
CA HIS A 44 3.31 3.38 3.17
C HIS A 44 1.90 3.24 2.61
N SER A 45 1.38 2.02 2.51
CA SER A 45 0.05 1.75 1.97
C SER A 45 -1.05 2.47 2.75
N ARG A 46 -0.99 2.48 4.10
CA ARG A 46 -1.97 3.20 4.93
C ARG A 46 -1.95 4.70 4.70
N ALA A 47 -0.76 5.29 4.53
CA ALA A 47 -0.63 6.71 4.25
C ALA A 47 -1.19 7.09 2.87
N GLU A 48 -0.98 6.28 1.85
CA GLU A 48 -1.57 6.48 0.54
C GLU A 48 -3.10 6.35 0.57
N GLU A 49 -3.61 5.31 1.18
CA GLU A 49 -5.05 5.06 1.32
C GLU A 49 -5.78 6.20 2.04
N ALA A 50 -5.16 6.77 3.07
CA ALA A 50 -5.75 7.83 3.87
C ALA A 50 -5.64 9.21 3.23
N GLU A 51 -4.48 9.55 2.66
CA GLU A 51 -4.13 10.91 2.27
C GLU A 51 -4.05 11.11 0.76
N VAL A 52 -3.43 10.16 0.04
CA VAL A 52 -3.08 10.33 -1.38
C VAL A 52 -4.21 9.93 -2.31
N TYR A 53 -4.76 8.75 -2.13
CA TYR A 53 -5.79 8.20 -3.01
C TYR A 53 -7.06 9.03 -3.10
N PRO A 54 -7.61 9.58 -1.99
CA PRO A 54 -8.77 10.47 -2.09
C PRO A 54 -8.50 11.73 -2.92
N VAL A 55 -7.29 12.28 -2.81
CA VAL A 55 -6.88 13.48 -3.56
C VAL A 55 -6.63 13.14 -5.03
N ALA A 56 -5.91 12.05 -5.31
CA ALA A 56 -5.67 11.61 -6.69
C ALA A 56 -6.97 11.33 -7.43
N ALA A 57 -7.92 10.67 -6.80
CA ALA A 57 -9.23 10.37 -7.40
C ALA A 57 -10.09 11.63 -7.64
N SER A 58 -10.11 12.58 -6.69
CA SER A 58 -11.03 13.73 -6.75
C SER A 58 -10.44 14.97 -7.41
N GLU A 59 -9.15 15.21 -7.26
CA GLU A 59 -8.48 16.43 -7.72
C GLU A 59 -7.59 16.17 -8.96
N ALA A 60 -6.96 14.98 -9.07
CA ALA A 60 -6.14 14.64 -10.23
C ALA A 60 -6.90 13.90 -11.34
N GLY A 61 -8.12 13.43 -11.08
CA GLY A 61 -8.96 12.75 -12.06
C GLY A 61 -8.65 11.25 -12.25
N GLU A 62 -7.86 10.66 -11.34
CA GLU A 62 -7.34 9.29 -11.43
C GLU A 62 -8.27 8.25 -10.76
N LYS A 63 -9.60 8.46 -10.83
CA LYS A 63 -10.55 7.64 -10.07
C LYS A 63 -10.49 6.14 -10.40
N GLU A 64 -10.40 5.80 -11.68
CA GLU A 64 -10.38 4.39 -12.12
C GLU A 64 -9.06 3.72 -11.74
N GLU A 65 -7.95 4.43 -11.90
CA GLU A 65 -6.61 3.98 -11.51
C GLU A 65 -6.53 3.76 -9.99
N ILE A 66 -7.12 4.67 -9.20
CA ILE A 66 -7.15 4.52 -7.74
C ILE A 66 -8.00 3.33 -7.28
N GLN A 67 -9.12 3.06 -7.93
CA GLN A 67 -9.91 1.86 -7.62
C GLN A 67 -9.08 0.60 -7.83
N HIS A 68 -8.32 0.53 -8.90
CA HIS A 68 -7.44 -0.59 -9.21
C HIS A 68 -6.26 -0.67 -8.22
N SER A 69 -5.55 0.42 -8.00
CA SER A 69 -4.45 0.49 -7.03
C SER A 69 -4.89 0.07 -5.61
N GLN A 70 -6.11 0.44 -5.20
CA GLN A 70 -6.63 0.02 -3.91
C GLN A 70 -6.89 -1.49 -3.83
N GLN A 71 -7.36 -2.10 -4.91
CA GLN A 71 -7.52 -3.58 -4.98
C GLN A 71 -6.16 -4.28 -4.87
N GLU A 72 -5.14 -3.77 -5.54
CA GLU A 72 -3.76 -4.28 -5.45
C GLU A 72 -3.19 -4.15 -4.03
N HIS A 73 -3.46 -3.04 -3.33
CA HIS A 73 -3.10 -2.87 -1.91
C HIS A 73 -3.74 -3.93 -1.01
N ILE A 74 -5.00 -4.25 -1.22
CA ILE A 74 -5.71 -5.29 -0.44
C ILE A 74 -5.05 -6.65 -0.67
N GLU A 75 -4.71 -6.99 -1.91
CA GLU A 75 -3.99 -8.22 -2.24
C GLU A 75 -2.59 -8.26 -1.58
N ALA A 76 -1.83 -7.17 -1.70
CA ALA A 76 -0.51 -7.06 -1.09
C ALA A 76 -0.57 -7.19 0.45
N ASP A 77 -1.57 -6.61 1.11
CA ASP A 77 -1.81 -6.76 2.55
C ASP A 77 -2.00 -8.23 2.96
N GLN A 78 -2.79 -8.98 2.18
CA GLN A 78 -3.03 -10.41 2.44
C GLN A 78 -1.75 -11.23 2.29
N LEU A 79 -0.99 -10.98 1.22
CA LEU A 79 0.29 -11.65 0.96
C LEU A 79 1.33 -11.31 2.02
N LEU A 80 1.44 -10.05 2.41
CA LEU A 80 2.35 -9.60 3.47
C LEU A 80 1.98 -10.19 4.83
N ALA A 81 0.69 -10.25 5.18
CA ALA A 81 0.20 -10.87 6.40
C ALA A 81 0.49 -12.37 6.43
N LYS A 82 0.41 -13.04 5.28
CA LYS A 82 0.80 -14.45 5.13
C LYS A 82 2.31 -14.61 5.29
N LEU A 83 3.10 -13.80 4.60
CA LEU A 83 4.57 -13.85 4.65
C LEU A 83 5.09 -13.65 6.08
N ALA A 84 4.53 -12.69 6.82
CA ALA A 84 4.91 -12.39 8.20
C ALA A 84 4.69 -13.56 9.18
N LYS A 85 3.82 -14.51 8.83
CA LYS A 85 3.51 -15.72 9.63
C LYS A 85 4.20 -16.97 9.12
N THR A 86 4.86 -16.91 7.97
CA THR A 86 5.52 -18.06 7.35
C THR A 86 6.95 -18.19 7.89
N ASP A 87 7.40 -19.43 8.14
CA ASP A 87 8.77 -19.71 8.57
C ASP A 87 9.77 -19.21 7.49
N PRO A 88 10.68 -18.26 7.83
CA PRO A 88 11.63 -17.69 6.89
C PRO A 88 12.60 -18.71 6.26
N THR A 89 12.70 -19.91 6.82
CA THR A 89 13.57 -20.98 6.32
C THR A 89 12.86 -22.00 5.44
N SER A 90 11.55 -21.87 5.28
CA SER A 90 10.73 -22.82 4.52
C SER A 90 10.68 -22.49 3.03
N LEU A 91 10.43 -23.51 2.20
CA LEU A 91 10.16 -23.33 0.76
C LEU A 91 8.85 -22.55 0.52
N GLU A 92 7.90 -22.63 1.45
CA GLU A 92 6.68 -21.83 1.39
C GLU A 92 6.99 -20.34 1.48
N PHE A 93 7.98 -19.95 2.30
CA PHE A 93 8.40 -18.55 2.39
C PHE A 93 8.86 -18.02 1.03
N ASP A 94 9.68 -18.75 0.31
CA ASP A 94 10.15 -18.33 -1.02
C ASP A 94 9.00 -18.14 -2.00
N THR A 95 7.99 -19.02 -1.96
CA THR A 95 6.80 -18.91 -2.81
C THR A 95 5.95 -17.69 -2.44
N VAL A 96 5.68 -17.48 -1.16
CA VAL A 96 4.87 -16.33 -0.71
C VAL A 96 5.62 -15.02 -0.95
N LEU A 97 6.93 -14.98 -0.70
CA LEU A 97 7.78 -13.82 -1.00
C LEU A 97 7.73 -13.47 -2.49
N GLN A 98 7.86 -14.45 -3.38
CA GLN A 98 7.80 -14.19 -4.82
C GLN A 98 6.43 -13.65 -5.24
N ASN A 99 5.34 -14.21 -4.72
CA ASN A 99 4.00 -13.72 -5.01
C ASN A 99 3.81 -12.25 -4.53
N LEU A 100 4.34 -11.92 -3.35
CA LEU A 100 4.31 -10.54 -2.85
C LEU A 100 5.14 -9.61 -3.74
N ILE A 101 6.34 -10.02 -4.13
CA ILE A 101 7.19 -9.23 -5.04
C ILE A 101 6.47 -8.97 -6.36
N ASP A 102 5.86 -9.99 -6.95
CA ASP A 102 5.17 -9.85 -8.23
C ASP A 102 3.99 -8.89 -8.11
N ALA A 103 3.16 -9.01 -7.06
CA ALA A 103 2.03 -8.13 -6.83
C ALA A 103 2.45 -6.67 -6.57
N VAL A 104 3.44 -6.45 -5.69
CA VAL A 104 3.92 -5.09 -5.38
C VAL A 104 4.66 -4.47 -6.55
N SER A 105 5.46 -5.22 -7.30
CA SER A 105 6.17 -4.71 -8.48
C SER A 105 5.19 -4.29 -9.59
N HIS A 106 4.12 -5.06 -9.78
CA HIS A 106 3.07 -4.70 -10.73
C HIS A 106 2.36 -3.40 -10.32
N HIS A 107 1.96 -3.31 -9.04
CA HIS A 107 1.37 -2.11 -8.47
C HIS A 107 2.27 -0.87 -8.65
N VAL A 108 3.53 -0.96 -8.27
CA VAL A 108 4.52 0.13 -8.40
C VAL A 108 4.65 0.59 -9.86
N GLU A 109 4.73 -0.35 -10.81
CA GLU A 109 4.81 -0.02 -12.24
C GLU A 109 3.56 0.74 -12.71
N GLU A 110 2.37 0.29 -12.33
CA GLU A 110 1.13 0.96 -12.71
C GLU A 110 1.00 2.34 -12.05
N GLU A 111 1.31 2.45 -10.78
CA GLU A 111 1.25 3.72 -10.08
C GLU A 111 2.25 4.74 -10.65
N GLU A 112 3.50 4.35 -10.86
CA GLU A 112 4.54 5.24 -11.42
C GLU A 112 4.31 5.60 -12.89
N THR A 113 3.56 4.81 -13.65
CA THR A 113 3.27 5.08 -15.07
C THR A 113 1.93 5.74 -15.31
N LYS A 114 0.98 5.63 -14.39
CA LYS A 114 -0.39 6.15 -14.54
C LYS A 114 -0.73 7.20 -13.48
N VAL A 115 -0.78 6.83 -12.21
CA VAL A 115 -1.27 7.68 -11.12
C VAL A 115 -0.35 8.87 -10.84
N LEU A 116 0.93 8.61 -10.58
CA LEU A 116 1.90 9.66 -10.22
C LEU A 116 2.11 10.70 -11.33
N PRO A 117 2.19 10.33 -12.63
CA PRO A 117 2.21 11.30 -13.71
C PRO A 117 0.94 12.16 -13.79
N GLY A 118 -0.23 11.57 -13.55
CA GLY A 118 -1.50 12.28 -13.48
C GLY A 118 -1.52 13.31 -12.34
N MET A 119 -1.04 12.93 -11.16
CA MET A 119 -0.88 13.87 -10.05
C MET A 119 0.08 15.02 -10.38
N ARG A 120 1.21 14.75 -11.01
CA ARG A 120 2.15 15.80 -11.45
C ARG A 120 1.53 16.76 -12.45
N SER A 121 0.69 16.27 -13.36
CA SER A 121 0.07 17.06 -14.40
C SER A 121 -1.13 17.90 -13.92
N ASN A 122 -1.89 17.38 -12.96
CA ASN A 122 -3.18 17.93 -12.57
C ASN A 122 -3.19 18.63 -11.20
N LEU A 123 -2.18 18.39 -10.34
CA LEU A 123 -2.01 19.08 -9.07
C LEU A 123 -0.91 20.13 -9.15
N THR A 124 -1.09 21.26 -8.47
CA THR A 124 -0.03 22.27 -8.34
C THR A 124 1.13 21.76 -7.48
N ASP A 125 2.32 22.36 -7.64
CA ASP A 125 3.50 22.04 -6.84
C ASP A 125 3.22 22.25 -5.34
N GLU A 126 2.49 23.32 -5.00
CA GLU A 126 2.08 23.60 -3.61
C GLU A 126 1.17 22.50 -3.07
N ARG A 127 0.17 22.07 -3.86
CA ARG A 127 -0.74 20.99 -3.45
C ARG A 127 -0.02 19.67 -3.22
N ARG A 128 0.93 19.31 -4.08
CA ARG A 128 1.76 18.11 -3.91
C ARG A 128 2.69 18.20 -2.70
N ALA A 129 3.20 19.39 -2.39
CA ALA A 129 4.00 19.62 -1.19
C ALA A 129 3.16 19.48 0.10
N ASP A 130 1.96 20.07 0.16
CA ASP A 130 1.03 19.90 1.29
C ASP A 130 0.65 18.43 1.49
N LEU A 131 0.41 17.72 0.39
CA LEU A 131 0.12 16.29 0.41
C LEU A 131 1.33 15.47 0.87
N GLY A 132 2.54 15.91 0.53
CA GLY A 132 3.78 15.30 1.01
C GLY A 132 3.92 15.39 2.54
N GLU A 133 3.58 16.53 3.13
CA GLU A 133 3.56 16.69 4.59
C GLU A 133 2.51 15.78 5.26
N ALA A 134 1.30 15.71 4.68
CA ALA A 134 0.24 14.83 5.16
C ALA A 134 0.64 13.34 5.05
N PHE A 135 1.21 12.93 3.92
CA PHE A 135 1.70 11.58 3.70
C PHE A 135 2.78 11.17 4.73
N LEU A 136 3.77 12.02 4.97
CA LEU A 136 4.83 11.76 5.96
C LEU A 136 4.27 11.63 7.37
N ALA A 137 3.35 12.52 7.77
CA ALA A 137 2.73 12.50 9.09
C ALA A 137 1.88 11.22 9.26
N SER A 138 1.08 10.86 8.27
CA SER A 138 0.27 9.64 8.26
C SER A 138 1.14 8.39 8.30
N ARG A 139 2.17 8.30 7.45
CA ARG A 139 3.13 7.18 7.45
C ARG A 139 3.78 6.99 8.83
N GLN A 140 4.17 8.07 9.50
CA GLN A 140 4.75 7.99 10.84
C GLN A 140 3.75 7.46 11.87
N GLN A 141 2.48 7.81 11.77
CA GLN A 141 1.43 7.31 12.68
C GLN A 141 1.18 5.82 12.52
N HIS A 142 1.37 5.28 11.32
CA HIS A 142 1.12 3.87 11.00
C HIS A 142 2.35 2.96 11.18
N LEU A 143 3.50 3.51 11.61
CA LEU A 143 4.67 2.69 11.93
C LEU A 143 4.36 1.71 13.07
N GLY A 144 4.61 0.42 12.82
CA GLY A 144 4.35 -0.65 13.78
C GLY A 144 2.97 -1.31 13.67
N GLU A 145 2.07 -0.81 12.82
CA GLU A 145 0.85 -1.53 12.46
C GLU A 145 1.19 -2.83 11.74
N GLN A 146 0.35 -3.84 11.95
CA GLN A 146 0.52 -5.14 11.29
C GLN A 146 -0.38 -5.23 10.06
N PRO A 147 0.08 -5.86 8.97
CA PRO A 147 -0.75 -6.10 7.81
C PRO A 147 -1.95 -6.97 8.19
N GLY A 148 -3.11 -6.59 7.72
CA GLY A 148 -4.36 -7.31 8.01
C GLY A 148 -5.00 -7.00 9.37
N ASP A 149 -4.37 -6.22 10.25
CA ASP A 149 -4.96 -5.74 11.50
C ASP A 149 -5.43 -4.28 11.36
N MET A 150 -6.41 -4.08 10.50
CA MET A 150 -6.96 -2.77 10.20
C MET A 150 -8.09 -2.36 11.12
N THR A 151 -8.22 -1.07 11.39
CA THR A 151 -9.40 -0.51 12.05
C THR A 151 -10.60 -0.53 11.10
N ARG A 152 -11.81 -0.35 11.65
CA ARG A 152 -13.02 -0.23 10.84
C ARG A 152 -12.96 0.99 9.90
N GLU A 153 -12.35 2.07 10.37
CA GLU A 153 -12.15 3.32 9.61
C GLU A 153 -11.22 3.08 8.41
N GLN A 154 -10.11 2.39 8.61
CA GLN A 154 -9.18 2.01 7.52
C GLN A 154 -9.87 1.12 6.49
N LEU A 155 -10.63 0.11 6.90
CA LEU A 155 -11.43 -0.73 6.00
C LEU A 155 -12.50 0.06 5.24
N SER A 156 -13.13 1.03 5.90
CA SER A 156 -14.08 1.93 5.23
C SER A 156 -13.40 2.82 4.19
N GLN A 157 -12.18 3.27 4.47
CA GLN A 157 -11.38 4.04 3.51
C GLN A 157 -10.99 3.19 2.30
N GLN A 158 -10.53 1.97 2.51
CA GLN A 158 -10.24 1.04 1.42
C GLN A 158 -11.47 0.78 0.54
N ALA A 159 -12.63 0.53 1.17
CA ALA A 159 -13.88 0.35 0.45
C ALA A 159 -14.28 1.58 -0.38
N SER A 160 -14.07 2.78 0.17
CA SER A 160 -14.33 4.04 -0.53
C SER A 160 -13.39 4.24 -1.71
N ASN A 161 -12.08 4.02 -1.54
CA ASN A 161 -11.10 4.15 -2.61
C ASN A 161 -11.35 3.15 -3.75
N ALA A 162 -11.75 1.91 -3.42
CA ALA A 162 -12.07 0.86 -4.38
C ALA A 162 -13.50 0.96 -4.96
N ASP A 163 -14.28 1.97 -4.58
CA ASP A 163 -15.71 2.14 -4.99
C ASP A 163 -16.61 0.93 -4.63
N ILE A 164 -16.30 0.26 -3.53
CA ILE A 164 -17.08 -0.89 -3.05
C ILE A 164 -18.36 -0.39 -2.36
N SER A 165 -19.50 -0.75 -2.92
CA SER A 165 -20.81 -0.36 -2.40
C SER A 165 -21.36 -1.34 -1.34
N GLY A 166 -22.45 -0.93 -0.65
CA GLY A 166 -23.14 -1.81 0.31
C GLY A 166 -22.33 -2.09 1.59
N THR A 167 -21.49 -1.14 2.03
CA THR A 167 -20.64 -1.23 3.22
C THR A 167 -21.27 -0.56 4.44
N SER A 168 -22.32 0.24 4.25
CA SER A 168 -23.01 0.96 5.32
C SER A 168 -23.57 0.00 6.37
N GLY A 169 -23.30 0.29 7.64
CA GLY A 169 -23.80 -0.51 8.76
C GLY A 169 -23.09 -1.85 9.00
N LEU A 170 -22.09 -2.22 8.18
CA LEU A 170 -21.30 -3.42 8.42
C LEU A 170 -20.38 -3.26 9.63
N GLY A 171 -20.30 -4.29 10.46
CA GLY A 171 -19.25 -4.41 11.48
C GLY A 171 -17.88 -4.68 10.86
N LYS A 172 -16.80 -4.51 11.66
CA LYS A 172 -15.40 -4.65 11.20
C LYS A 172 -15.15 -5.93 10.42
N ASP A 173 -15.54 -7.09 10.96
CA ASP A 173 -15.25 -8.39 10.34
C ASP A 173 -16.03 -8.61 9.03
N ALA A 174 -17.28 -8.17 8.97
CA ALA A 174 -18.09 -8.26 7.76
C ALA A 174 -17.56 -7.31 6.67
N LEU A 175 -17.14 -6.13 7.05
CA LEU A 175 -16.54 -5.15 6.14
C LEU A 175 -15.21 -5.67 5.59
N LYS A 176 -14.35 -6.24 6.43
CA LYS A 176 -13.08 -6.84 6.01
C LYS A 176 -13.31 -7.95 4.98
N LYS A 177 -14.19 -8.90 5.26
CA LYS A 177 -14.53 -9.99 4.32
C LYS A 177 -15.06 -9.46 2.99
N LYS A 178 -15.86 -8.39 3.03
CA LYS A 178 -16.40 -7.79 1.81
C LYS A 178 -15.30 -7.14 0.97
N VAL A 179 -14.43 -6.36 1.60
CA VAL A 179 -13.31 -5.69 0.94
C VAL A 179 -12.36 -6.72 0.31
N GLU A 180 -11.95 -7.74 1.07
CA GLU A 180 -11.08 -8.82 0.57
C GLU A 180 -11.70 -9.59 -0.61
N LYS A 181 -12.99 -9.90 -0.54
CA LYS A 181 -13.70 -10.62 -1.60
C LYS A 181 -13.79 -9.84 -2.90
N GLU A 182 -14.05 -8.53 -2.83
CA GLU A 182 -14.16 -7.68 -4.02
C GLU A 182 -12.78 -7.45 -4.69
N ALA A 183 -11.68 -7.53 -3.94
CA ALA A 183 -10.34 -7.44 -4.51
C ALA A 183 -9.94 -8.69 -5.32
N GLU A 184 -10.56 -9.86 -5.03
CA GLU A 184 -10.30 -11.12 -5.74
C GLU A 184 -11.15 -11.27 -7.03
N SER A 185 -12.06 -10.32 -7.32
CA SER A 185 -12.99 -10.41 -8.45
C SER A 185 -12.62 -9.52 -9.62
#